data_7007e6cb010228eb37091c568858242f
#
_entry.id   7007e6cb010228eb37091c568858242f
#
_cell.length_a   1.000
_cell.length_b   1.000
_cell.length_c   1.000
_cell.angle_alpha   90.00
_cell.angle_beta   90.00
_cell.angle_gamma   90.00
#
_symmetry.space_group_name_H-M   'P 1'
#
loop_
_entity.id
_entity.type
_entity.pdbx_description
1 polymer ?
#
loop_
_entity_poly.entity_id
_entity_poly.type
_entity_poly.pdbx_seq_one_letter_code
_entity_poly.pdbx_strand_id
1 'polypeptide(L)'
;MARKKNEPSPDAAERKALLDYIKELDPNANFIIIGSQLKRMIDEGMTYSGIRYALWYSINVKQMPYKGVGIVPYNYEEAKTYWQWQQRMKKQVASWQQHDNDAVVVRHDKEEDVFV
;
A
#
# COMPACT_ATOMS: atom_id res chain seq x y z
N MET A 1 -8.96 2.77 -30.80
CA MET A 1 -8.92 2.17 -29.96
C MET A 1 -9.73 2.35 -28.96
N ALA A 2 -10.31 1.71 -28.64
CA ALA A 2 -11.24 1.91 -27.80
C ALA A 2 -10.91 1.57 -26.44
N ARG A 3 -10.50 2.49 -25.72
CA ARG A 3 -10.29 2.30 -24.46
C ARG A 3 -11.57 2.21 -23.82
N LYS A 4 -11.81 1.30 -23.02
CA LYS A 4 -13.02 1.21 -22.31
C LYS A 4 -13.05 2.19 -21.22
N LYS A 5 -13.84 3.18 -21.39
CA LYS A 5 -13.89 4.22 -20.39
C LYS A 5 -14.60 3.84 -19.16
N ASN A 6 -15.45 2.82 -19.25
CA ASN A 6 -16.24 2.44 -18.10
C ASN A 6 -15.52 1.50 -17.18
N GLU A 7 -14.37 1.02 -17.59
CA GLU A 7 -13.62 0.12 -16.74
C GLU A 7 -12.45 0.86 -16.15
N PRO A 8 -12.49 1.16 -14.87
CA PRO A 8 -11.34 1.82 -14.27
C PRO A 8 -10.16 0.86 -14.27
N SER A 9 -8.99 1.39 -14.51
CA SER A 9 -7.81 0.57 -14.44
C SER A 9 -7.54 0.24 -12.99
N PRO A 10 -6.78 -0.82 -12.71
CA PRO A 10 -6.40 -1.11 -11.33
C PRO A 10 -5.69 0.06 -10.68
N ASP A 11 -4.92 0.82 -11.47
CA ASP A 11 -4.24 1.97 -10.93
C ASP A 11 -5.21 3.03 -10.46
N ALA A 12 -6.32 3.20 -11.17
CA ALA A 12 -7.28 4.21 -10.78
C ALA A 12 -7.91 3.87 -9.44
N ALA A 13 -8.23 2.60 -9.22
CA ALA A 13 -8.81 2.18 -7.96
C ALA A 13 -7.83 2.34 -6.81
N GLU A 14 -6.59 1.98 -7.05
CA GLU A 14 -5.56 2.11 -6.02
C GLU A 14 -5.26 3.56 -5.72
N ARG A 15 -5.26 4.40 -6.75
CA ARG A 15 -5.05 5.82 -6.56
C ARG A 15 -6.17 6.42 -5.72
N LYS A 16 -7.40 6.02 -6.01
CA LYS A 16 -8.54 6.52 -5.24
C LYS A 16 -8.45 6.09 -3.79
N ALA A 17 -8.08 4.83 -3.55
CA ALA A 17 -7.93 4.33 -2.19
C ALA A 17 -6.87 5.11 -1.43
N LEU A 18 -5.77 5.44 -2.11
CA LEU A 18 -4.71 6.21 -1.49
C LEU A 18 -5.19 7.62 -1.16
N LEU A 19 -5.87 8.26 -2.09
CA LEU A 19 -6.36 9.61 -1.85
C LEU A 19 -7.40 9.64 -0.74
N ASP A 20 -8.25 8.63 -0.67
CA ASP A 20 -9.23 8.53 0.40
C ASP A 20 -8.53 8.36 1.75
N TYR A 21 -7.47 7.57 1.78
CA TYR A 21 -6.72 7.37 3.00
C TYR A 21 -6.08 8.69 3.46
N ILE A 22 -5.50 9.43 2.51
CA ILE A 22 -4.89 10.71 2.83
C ILE A 22 -5.94 11.68 3.35
N LYS A 23 -7.13 11.64 2.75
CA LYS A 23 -8.20 12.53 3.17
C LYS A 23 -8.64 12.22 4.60
N GLU A 24 -8.62 10.95 4.97
CA GLU A 24 -8.93 10.58 6.34
C GLU A 24 -7.88 11.10 7.32
N LEU A 25 -6.62 11.08 6.89
CA LEU A 25 -5.55 11.57 7.74
C LEU A 25 -5.56 13.09 7.85
N ASP A 26 -5.93 13.76 6.78
CA ASP A 26 -5.91 15.22 6.73
C ASP A 26 -7.03 15.72 5.84
N PRO A 27 -8.20 16.00 6.42
CA PRO A 27 -9.32 16.46 5.61
C PRO A 27 -9.05 17.77 4.86
N ASN A 28 -8.07 18.53 5.31
CA ASN A 28 -7.73 19.79 4.68
C ASN A 28 -6.55 19.69 3.74
N ALA A 29 -6.19 18.47 3.34
CA ALA A 29 -5.03 18.28 2.48
C ALA A 29 -5.20 19.00 1.14
N ASN A 30 -4.09 19.55 0.64
CA ASN A 30 -4.10 20.17 -0.65
C ASN A 30 -3.81 19.10 -1.70
N PHE A 31 -4.86 18.61 -2.35
CA PHE A 31 -4.70 17.50 -3.26
C PHE A 31 -4.04 17.88 -4.58
N ILE A 32 -3.92 19.16 -4.88
CA ILE A 32 -3.17 19.58 -6.04
C ILE A 32 -1.68 19.32 -5.80
N ILE A 33 -1.20 19.74 -4.65
CA ILE A 33 0.19 19.52 -4.29
C ILE A 33 0.48 18.02 -4.12
N ILE A 34 -0.43 17.34 -3.43
CA ILE A 34 -0.28 15.91 -3.20
C ILE A 34 -0.25 15.17 -4.53
N GLY A 35 -1.11 15.54 -5.46
CA GLY A 35 -1.12 14.89 -6.76
C GLY A 35 0.21 15.01 -7.48
N SER A 36 0.84 16.18 -7.41
CA SER A 36 2.16 16.35 -8.00
C SER A 36 3.20 15.48 -7.33
N GLN A 37 3.14 15.39 -6.01
CA GLN A 37 4.09 14.58 -5.28
C GLN A 37 3.91 13.10 -5.60
N LEU A 38 2.66 12.66 -5.68
CA LEU A 38 2.37 11.26 -6.01
C LEU A 38 2.85 10.93 -7.42
N LYS A 39 2.64 11.85 -8.36
CA LYS A 39 3.08 11.61 -9.71
C LYS A 39 4.59 11.40 -9.76
N ARG A 40 5.32 12.22 -9.02
CA ARG A 40 6.77 12.07 -8.98
C ARG A 40 7.15 10.72 -8.41
N MET A 41 6.49 10.28 -7.34
CA MET A 41 6.79 9.00 -6.74
C MET A 41 6.50 7.85 -7.68
N ILE A 42 5.40 7.92 -8.40
CA ILE A 42 5.07 6.89 -9.38
C ILE A 42 6.10 6.86 -10.49
N ASP A 43 6.54 8.04 -10.93
CA ASP A 43 7.57 8.11 -11.97
C ASP A 43 8.89 7.51 -11.49
N GLU A 44 9.11 7.52 -10.17
CA GLU A 44 10.32 6.94 -9.60
C GLU A 44 10.19 5.45 -9.34
N GLY A 45 9.07 4.86 -9.69
CA GLY A 45 8.89 3.42 -9.57
C GLY A 45 8.06 2.95 -8.40
N MET A 46 7.51 3.85 -7.63
CA MET A 46 6.64 3.46 -6.52
C MET A 46 5.25 3.14 -7.02
N THR A 47 4.52 2.34 -6.26
CA THR A 47 3.13 2.02 -6.61
C THR A 47 2.20 2.75 -5.66
N TYR A 48 0.95 2.95 -6.09
CA TYR A 48 -0.03 3.61 -5.22
C TYR A 48 -0.27 2.79 -3.96
N SER A 49 -0.36 1.48 -4.10
CA SER A 49 -0.55 0.61 -2.93
C SER A 49 0.66 0.67 -2.00
N GLY A 50 1.85 0.70 -2.58
CA GLY A 50 3.06 0.80 -1.79
C GLY A 50 3.15 2.12 -1.04
N ILE A 51 2.76 3.20 -1.69
CA ILE A 51 2.76 4.51 -1.06
C ILE A 51 1.77 4.51 0.12
N ARG A 52 0.57 3.95 -0.09
CA ARG A 52 -0.40 3.88 0.99
C ARG A 52 0.11 3.05 2.15
N TYR A 53 0.74 1.93 1.86
CA TYR A 53 1.30 1.08 2.90
C TYR A 53 2.43 1.80 3.64
N ALA A 54 3.27 2.54 2.91
CA ALA A 54 4.37 3.27 3.52
C ALA A 54 3.85 4.35 4.46
N LEU A 55 2.75 5.01 4.09
CA LEU A 55 2.13 5.97 4.99
C LEU A 55 1.63 5.28 6.25
N TRP A 56 0.94 4.16 6.07
CA TRP A 56 0.44 3.41 7.21
C TRP A 56 1.59 2.97 8.12
N TYR A 57 2.66 2.48 7.52
CA TYR A 57 3.82 2.03 8.25
C TYR A 57 4.45 3.17 9.06
N SER A 58 4.59 4.33 8.43
CA SER A 58 5.18 5.47 9.10
C SER A 58 4.36 5.90 10.30
N ILE A 59 3.06 5.87 10.17
CA ILE A 59 2.18 6.35 11.22
C ILE A 59 1.98 5.31 12.31
N ASN A 60 1.74 4.07 11.91
CA ASN A 60 1.33 3.04 12.86
C ASN A 60 2.48 2.21 13.41
N VAL A 61 3.51 1.99 12.64
CA VAL A 61 4.64 1.20 13.10
C VAL A 61 5.72 2.11 13.67
N LYS A 62 6.08 3.14 12.93
CA LYS A 62 7.10 4.07 13.41
C LYS A 62 6.52 5.16 14.29
N GLN A 63 5.20 5.24 14.36
CA GLN A 63 4.49 6.19 15.22
C GLN A 63 4.88 7.65 14.94
N MET A 64 5.03 7.96 13.67
CA MET A 64 5.33 9.31 13.25
C MET A 64 4.04 10.04 12.94
N PRO A 65 3.92 11.30 13.30
CA PRO A 65 2.72 12.06 12.96
C PRO A 65 2.66 12.31 11.46
N TYR A 66 1.46 12.33 10.92
CA TYR A 66 1.28 12.60 9.51
C TYR A 66 1.55 14.08 9.24
N LYS A 67 2.47 14.37 8.35
CA LYS A 67 2.77 15.74 7.96
C LYS A 67 2.85 15.87 6.46
N GLY A 68 2.19 14.97 5.74
CA GLY A 68 2.18 15.02 4.28
C GLY A 68 2.81 13.77 3.72
N VAL A 69 2.65 13.60 2.40
CA VAL A 69 3.16 12.41 1.74
C VAL A 69 4.64 12.50 1.44
N GLY A 70 5.26 13.63 1.72
CA GLY A 70 6.68 13.78 1.45
C GLY A 70 7.57 12.85 2.25
N ILE A 71 7.03 12.25 3.32
CA ILE A 71 7.80 11.31 4.12
C ILE A 71 7.92 9.95 3.45
N VAL A 72 7.06 9.67 2.46
CA VAL A 72 7.02 8.35 1.85
C VAL A 72 8.35 7.92 1.25
N PRO A 73 9.03 8.76 0.46
CA PRO A 73 10.29 8.30 -0.13
C PRO A 73 11.33 7.89 0.90
N TYR A 74 11.28 8.49 2.07
CA TYR A 74 12.26 8.17 3.10
C TYR A 74 11.97 6.85 3.79
N ASN A 75 10.72 6.43 3.80
CA ASN A 75 10.32 5.21 4.48
C ASN A 75 9.87 4.10 3.55
N TYR A 76 9.87 4.35 2.24
CA TYR A 76 9.29 3.41 1.29
C TYR A 76 10.01 2.06 1.30
N GLU A 77 11.33 2.09 1.23
CA GLU A 77 12.09 0.83 1.21
C GLU A 77 11.99 0.10 2.54
N GLU A 78 11.97 0.84 3.62
CA GLU A 78 11.82 0.25 4.94
C GLU A 78 10.45 -0.41 5.08
N ALA A 79 9.42 0.26 4.61
CA ALA A 79 8.06 -0.28 4.64
C ALA A 79 7.96 -1.51 3.77
N LYS A 80 8.60 -1.51 2.62
CA LYS A 80 8.61 -2.64 1.72
C LYS A 80 9.25 -3.85 2.39
N THR A 81 10.36 -3.64 3.06
CA THR A 81 11.04 -4.72 3.77
C THR A 81 10.15 -5.27 4.89
N TYR A 82 9.49 -4.39 5.61
CA TYR A 82 8.59 -4.79 6.68
C TYR A 82 7.43 -5.61 6.13
N TRP A 83 6.86 -5.17 5.01
CA TRP A 83 5.77 -5.90 4.38
C TRP A 83 6.21 -7.29 3.96
N GLN A 84 7.40 -7.40 3.36
CA GLN A 84 7.93 -8.68 2.94
C GLN A 84 8.15 -9.60 4.12
N TRP A 85 8.64 -9.05 5.22
CA TRP A 85 8.83 -9.83 6.42
C TRP A 85 7.50 -10.36 6.95
N GLN A 86 6.48 -9.53 6.95
CA GLN A 86 5.16 -9.95 7.39
C GLN A 86 4.62 -11.08 6.52
N GLN A 87 4.82 -10.99 5.24
CA GLN A 87 4.34 -12.04 4.34
C GLN A 87 5.03 -13.36 4.61
N ARG A 88 6.33 -13.30 4.88
CA ARG A 88 7.05 -14.53 5.21
C ARG A 88 6.54 -15.12 6.52
N MET A 89 6.28 -14.29 7.50
CA MET A 89 5.77 -14.79 8.78
C MET A 89 4.38 -15.39 8.63
N LYS A 90 3.55 -14.79 7.81
CA LYS A 90 2.23 -15.34 7.57
C LYS A 90 2.32 -16.72 6.95
N LYS A 91 3.21 -16.90 6.00
CA LYS A 91 3.38 -18.19 5.36
C LYS A 91 3.86 -19.26 6.34
N GLN A 92 4.76 -18.89 7.22
CA GLN A 92 5.23 -19.84 8.21
C GLN A 92 4.13 -20.25 9.16
N VAL A 93 3.35 -19.30 9.62
CA VAL A 93 2.26 -19.60 10.54
C VAL A 93 1.23 -20.49 9.85
N ALA A 94 0.90 -20.17 8.60
CA ALA A 94 -0.06 -20.98 7.86
C ALA A 94 0.44 -22.41 7.69
N SER A 95 1.73 -22.56 7.44
CA SER A 95 2.31 -23.89 7.29
C SER A 95 2.21 -24.68 8.58
N TRP A 96 2.48 -24.05 9.71
CA TRP A 96 2.34 -24.72 10.99
C TRP A 96 0.91 -25.12 11.27
N GLN A 97 -0.02 -24.24 10.96
CA GLN A 97 -1.42 -24.52 11.23
C GLN A 97 -1.98 -25.62 10.36
N GLN A 98 -1.42 -25.81 9.19
CA GLN A 98 -1.88 -26.88 8.33
C GLN A 98 -1.64 -28.26 8.91
N HIS A 99 -0.61 -28.39 9.71
CA HIS A 99 -0.38 -29.67 10.35
C HIS A 99 -1.47 -30.02 11.33
N ASP A 100 -2.01 -29.04 11.98
CA ASP A 100 -3.00 -29.28 13.01
C ASP A 100 -4.40 -29.20 12.48
N ASN A 101 -4.61 -28.46 11.44
CA ASN A 101 -5.97 -28.22 10.98
C ASN A 101 -5.99 -27.99 9.48
N ASP A 102 -6.27 -29.03 8.77
CA ASP A 102 -6.31 -28.93 7.31
C ASP A 102 -7.41 -28.05 6.83
N ALA A 103 -8.39 -27.81 7.64
CA ALA A 103 -9.52 -27.02 7.20
C ALA A 103 -9.16 -25.56 7.05
N VAL A 104 -8.06 -25.16 7.61
CA VAL A 104 -7.69 -23.77 7.52
C VAL A 104 -7.15 -23.50 6.14
N VAL A 105 -7.93 -22.85 5.35
CA VAL A 105 -7.51 -22.51 4.03
C VAL A 105 -7.15 -21.07 4.04
N VAL A 106 -5.91 -20.81 3.78
CA VAL A 106 -5.47 -19.45 3.79
C VAL A 106 -5.42 -18.96 2.37
N ARG A 107 -5.98 -17.82 2.15
CA ARG A 107 -6.07 -17.30 0.82
C ARG A 107 -4.91 -16.47 0.44
N HIS A 108 -3.75 -16.94 0.74
CA HIS A 108 -2.58 -16.19 0.40
C HIS A 108 -2.40 -15.98 -1.06
N ASP A 109 -2.89 -16.92 -1.84
CA ASP A 109 -2.77 -16.79 -3.27
C ASP A 109 -3.56 -15.60 -3.77
N LYS A 110 -4.45 -15.07 -2.95
CA LYS A 110 -5.23 -13.93 -3.37
C LYS A 110 -4.60 -12.61 -2.99
N GLU A 111 -3.57 -12.66 -2.20
CA GLU A 111 -2.94 -11.42 -1.79
C GLU A 111 -2.01 -10.93 -2.85
N GLU A 112 -2.15 -9.70 -3.21
CA GLU A 112 -1.27 -9.10 -4.19
C GLU A 112 -0.16 -8.39 -3.51
N ASP A 113 0.99 -8.40 -4.15
CA ASP A 113 2.14 -7.69 -3.63
C ASP A 113 1.90 -6.19 -3.82
N VAL A 114 1.77 -5.47 -2.74
CA VAL A 114 1.46 -4.04 -2.82
C VAL A 114 2.62 -3.23 -3.37
N PHE A 115 3.79 -3.82 -3.47
CA PHE A 115 4.96 -3.11 -3.94
C PHE A 115 5.35 -3.49 -5.37
N VAL A 116 4.50 -4.22 -6.05
CA VAL A 116 4.78 -4.62 -7.43
C VAL A 116 3.91 -3.89 -8.40
#